data_7357c10aa171ca0e6a908c18137bc919
#
_entry.id   7357c10aa171ca0e6a908c18137bc919
#
_cell.length_a   1.000
_cell.length_b   1.000
_cell.length_c   1.000
_cell.angle_alpha   90.00
_cell.angle_beta   90.00
_cell.angle_gamma   90.00
#
_symmetry.space_group_name_H-M   'P 1'
#
loop_
_entity.id
_entity.type
_entity.pdbx_description
1 polymer ?
#
loop_
_entity_poly.entity_id
_entity_poly.type
_entity_poly.pdbx_seq_one_letter_code
_entity_poly.pdbx_strand_id
1 'polypeptide(L)'
;MGCNIVYKVFGDECVGFRRGYSYKGVLCVVNMDYEALLDEAYENVEATEECERFEILKVKGHHEGVRTVISNFGQVVACIRRSPEHLLKFLSKELASQCEVKGERLILSRKLASKDINDKIEKYVNKFVLCPKCAKPDTELSEEGGKTFLRCLACGEKQEVHKI
;
A
#
# COMPACT_ATOMS: atom_id res chain seq x y z
N MET A 1 -10.00 25.96 41.27
CA MET A 1 -10.17 24.92 42.31
C MET A 1 -9.74 23.60 41.65
N GLY A 2 -8.50 23.21 41.89
CA GLY A 2 -7.93 22.03 41.28
C GLY A 2 -8.44 20.75 41.96
N CYS A 3 -9.05 19.85 41.18
CA CYS A 3 -9.45 18.55 41.66
C CYS A 3 -8.19 17.64 41.66
N ASN A 4 -7.54 17.48 42.79
CA ASN A 4 -6.49 16.49 42.97
C ASN A 4 -7.13 15.11 43.07
N ILE A 5 -7.03 14.33 41.99
CA ILE A 5 -7.37 12.90 41.99
C ILE A 5 -6.09 12.15 42.31
N VAL A 6 -6.05 11.45 43.42
CA VAL A 6 -4.89 10.62 43.79
C VAL A 6 -5.13 9.22 43.22
N TYR A 7 -4.25 8.76 42.38
CA TYR A 7 -4.25 7.40 41.86
C TYR A 7 -3.27 6.54 42.68
N LYS A 8 -3.71 5.40 43.11
CA LYS A 8 -2.86 4.41 43.78
C LYS A 8 -2.86 3.13 42.96
N VAL A 9 -1.70 2.74 42.48
CA VAL A 9 -1.51 1.50 41.71
C VAL A 9 -1.31 0.36 42.72
N PHE A 10 -2.16 -0.65 42.67
CA PHE A 10 -2.01 -1.90 43.40
C PHE A 10 -2.00 -3.06 42.39
N GLY A 11 -0.83 -3.59 42.07
CA GLY A 11 -0.69 -4.64 41.06
C GLY A 11 -1.07 -4.12 39.64
N ASP A 12 -1.71 -4.97 38.83
CA ASP A 12 -2.13 -4.67 37.46
C ASP A 12 -3.47 -3.92 37.36
N GLU A 13 -4.07 -3.49 38.44
CA GLU A 13 -5.32 -2.75 38.46
C GLU A 13 -5.15 -1.32 38.98
N CYS A 14 -5.61 -0.33 38.18
CA CYS A 14 -5.68 1.05 38.60
C CYS A 14 -7.01 1.36 39.29
N VAL A 15 -6.96 1.84 40.52
CA VAL A 15 -8.13 2.25 41.27
C VAL A 15 -8.11 3.76 41.51
N GLY A 16 -9.08 4.46 40.94
CA GLY A 16 -9.27 5.90 41.15
C GLY A 16 -10.15 6.16 42.36
N PHE A 17 -9.71 7.01 43.28
CA PHE A 17 -10.49 7.45 44.45
C PHE A 17 -11.00 8.86 44.28
N ARG A 18 -12.30 9.05 44.33
CA ARG A 18 -12.96 10.37 44.43
C ARG A 18 -14.05 10.34 45.51
N ARG A 19 -13.85 11.12 46.57
CA ARG A 19 -14.84 11.31 47.66
C ARG A 19 -15.49 10.01 48.17
N GLY A 20 -14.68 8.99 48.52
CA GLY A 20 -15.19 7.78 49.15
C GLY A 20 -15.81 6.73 48.22
N TYR A 21 -15.76 6.92 46.91
CA TYR A 21 -16.17 5.92 45.93
C TYR A 21 -14.98 5.38 45.16
N SER A 22 -14.83 4.06 45.10
CA SER A 22 -13.83 3.41 44.25
C SER A 22 -14.43 3.02 42.92
N TYR A 23 -13.79 3.42 41.82
CA TYR A 23 -14.19 3.02 40.48
C TYR A 23 -13.19 1.98 39.95
N LYS A 24 -13.66 0.75 39.70
CA LYS A 24 -12.89 -0.26 38.94
C LYS A 24 -13.06 0.01 37.44
N GLY A 25 -11.94 0.06 36.72
CA GLY A 25 -11.98 0.15 35.28
C GLY A 25 -11.77 1.58 34.68
N VAL A 26 -11.19 2.50 35.44
CA VAL A 26 -10.72 3.76 34.87
C VAL A 26 -9.46 3.44 34.06
N LEU A 27 -9.49 3.71 32.76
CA LEU A 27 -8.29 3.73 31.92
C LEU A 27 -7.24 4.61 32.62
N CYS A 28 -6.19 3.99 33.17
CA CYS A 28 -5.02 4.73 33.61
C CYS A 28 -4.38 5.34 32.38
N VAL A 29 -4.66 6.60 32.12
CA VAL A 29 -3.82 7.38 31.23
C VAL A 29 -2.52 7.57 31.98
N VAL A 30 -1.59 6.66 31.75
CA VAL A 30 -0.20 6.82 32.17
C VAL A 30 0.25 8.08 31.46
N ASN A 31 0.66 9.08 32.23
CA ASN A 31 1.24 10.30 31.68
C ASN A 31 2.65 9.93 31.19
N MET A 32 2.70 9.19 30.09
CA MET A 32 3.96 8.92 29.40
C MET A 32 4.29 10.19 28.61
N ASP A 33 5.50 10.67 28.79
CA ASP A 33 6.00 11.78 27.99
C ASP A 33 5.88 11.41 26.52
N TYR A 34 5.29 12.30 25.73
CA TYR A 34 5.06 12.08 24.29
C TYR A 34 6.39 11.77 23.57
N GLU A 35 7.48 12.41 23.99
CA GLU A 35 8.80 12.18 23.45
C GLU A 35 9.30 10.76 23.71
N ALA A 36 9.11 10.24 24.92
CA ALA A 36 9.49 8.87 25.27
C ALA A 36 8.68 7.82 24.47
N LEU A 37 7.38 8.07 24.26
CA LEU A 37 6.54 7.21 23.40
C LEU A 37 6.95 7.25 21.95
N LEU A 38 7.40 8.40 21.47
CA LEU A 38 7.92 8.57 20.11
C LEU A 38 9.23 7.80 19.91
N ASP A 39 10.16 7.92 20.88
CA ASP A 39 11.43 7.21 20.82
C ASP A 39 11.20 5.68 20.84
N GLU A 40 10.34 5.19 21.71
CA GLU A 40 9.96 3.77 21.73
C GLU A 40 9.29 3.31 20.42
N ALA A 41 8.45 4.16 19.82
CA ALA A 41 7.85 3.87 18.52
C ALA A 41 8.91 3.78 17.42
N TYR A 42 9.89 4.68 17.40
CA TYR A 42 10.98 4.65 16.40
C TYR A 42 11.89 3.43 16.56
N GLU A 43 12.14 2.95 17.77
CA GLU A 43 12.91 1.72 17.99
C GLU A 43 12.17 0.46 17.50
N ASN A 44 10.83 0.46 17.56
CA ASN A 44 10.01 -0.68 17.15
C ASN A 44 9.56 -0.63 15.68
N VAL A 45 9.78 0.49 14.97
CA VAL A 45 9.49 0.58 13.54
C VAL A 45 10.58 -0.16 12.77
N GLU A 46 10.29 -1.38 12.33
CA GLU A 46 11.09 -2.01 11.28
C GLU A 46 10.95 -1.16 10.02
N ALA A 47 12.09 -0.73 9.48
CA ALA A 47 12.12 -0.03 8.21
C ALA A 47 11.59 -0.98 7.13
N THR A 48 10.30 -0.93 6.87
CA THR A 48 9.73 -1.58 5.70
C THR A 48 10.31 -0.87 4.48
N GLU A 49 10.89 -1.61 3.55
CA GLU A 49 11.31 -1.10 2.23
C GLU A 49 10.04 -0.74 1.41
N GLU A 50 9.14 0.02 2.01
CA GLU A 50 7.99 0.56 1.29
C GLU A 50 8.46 1.72 0.42
N CYS A 51 7.90 1.81 -0.77
CA CYS A 51 8.19 2.88 -1.70
C CYS A 51 7.77 4.22 -1.10
N GLU A 52 8.67 4.90 -0.39
CA GLU A 52 8.43 6.23 0.19
C GLU A 52 8.11 7.26 -0.89
N ARG A 53 8.70 7.11 -2.06
CA ARG A 53 8.42 7.90 -3.27
C ARG A 53 7.91 6.98 -4.35
N PHE A 54 6.95 7.47 -5.13
CA PHE A 54 6.47 6.74 -6.29
C PHE A 54 7.60 6.60 -7.32
N GLU A 55 8.14 5.41 -7.43
CA GLU A 55 9.12 5.02 -8.44
C GLU A 55 8.64 3.77 -9.16
N ILE A 56 8.82 3.74 -10.47
CA ILE A 56 8.52 2.54 -11.24
C ILE A 56 9.68 1.56 -11.06
N LEU A 57 9.48 0.59 -10.17
CA LEU A 57 10.49 -0.44 -9.93
C LEU A 57 10.71 -1.29 -11.16
N LYS A 58 11.97 -1.49 -11.52
CA LYS A 58 12.34 -2.40 -12.60
C LYS A 58 12.12 -3.84 -12.19
N VAL A 59 11.51 -4.61 -13.09
CA VAL A 59 11.29 -6.04 -12.87
C VAL A 59 12.60 -6.81 -12.84
N LYS A 60 12.74 -7.66 -11.82
CA LYS A 60 13.83 -8.64 -11.72
C LYS A 60 13.27 -9.99 -12.15
N GLY A 61 13.59 -10.43 -13.34
CA GLY A 61 13.12 -11.70 -13.88
C GLY A 61 14.27 -12.57 -14.38
N HIS A 62 14.04 -13.88 -14.34
CA HIS A 62 14.92 -14.88 -14.93
C HIS A 62 14.09 -15.83 -15.78
N HIS A 63 14.77 -16.56 -16.66
CA HIS A 63 14.13 -17.50 -17.55
C HIS A 63 14.24 -18.93 -16.99
N GLU A 64 13.11 -19.60 -16.87
CA GLU A 64 13.04 -21.03 -16.55
C GLU A 64 12.53 -21.78 -17.79
N GLY A 65 13.46 -22.27 -18.59
CA GLY A 65 13.15 -22.94 -19.85
C GLY A 65 12.42 -22.00 -20.83
N VAL A 66 11.15 -22.27 -21.12
CA VAL A 66 10.30 -21.45 -22.01
C VAL A 66 9.56 -20.35 -21.25
N ARG A 67 9.58 -20.39 -19.92
CA ARG A 67 8.85 -19.47 -19.06
C ARG A 67 9.75 -18.34 -18.56
N THR A 68 9.15 -17.21 -18.27
CA THR A 68 9.82 -16.09 -17.58
C THR A 68 9.21 -15.96 -16.19
N VAL A 69 10.06 -15.95 -15.16
CA VAL A 69 9.65 -15.77 -13.77
C VAL A 69 10.14 -14.43 -13.27
N ILE A 70 9.22 -13.62 -12.76
CA ILE A 70 9.50 -12.32 -12.15
C ILE A 70 9.43 -12.49 -10.64
N SER A 71 10.51 -12.21 -9.94
CA SER A 71 10.62 -12.43 -8.49
C SER A 71 10.07 -11.30 -7.64
N ASN A 72 10.09 -10.07 -8.12
CA ASN A 72 9.71 -8.88 -7.37
C ASN A 72 8.35 -8.29 -7.78
N PHE A 73 7.45 -9.12 -8.29
CA PHE A 73 6.13 -8.65 -8.77
C PHE A 73 5.30 -8.04 -7.65
N GLY A 74 5.31 -8.63 -6.44
CA GLY A 74 4.60 -8.09 -5.27
C GLY A 74 5.04 -6.67 -4.92
N GLN A 75 6.35 -6.40 -4.92
CA GLN A 75 6.90 -5.07 -4.67
C GLN A 75 6.47 -4.05 -5.74
N VAL A 76 6.50 -4.46 -7.02
CA VAL A 76 6.04 -3.59 -8.13
C VAL A 76 4.57 -3.22 -7.97
N VAL A 77 3.71 -4.18 -7.62
CA VAL A 77 2.27 -3.94 -7.39
C VAL A 77 2.05 -3.03 -6.19
N ALA A 78 2.77 -3.24 -5.09
CA ALA A 78 2.70 -2.41 -3.89
C ALA A 78 3.08 -0.95 -4.18
N CYS A 79 4.16 -0.72 -4.94
CA CYS A 79 4.58 0.63 -5.34
C CYS A 79 3.58 1.33 -6.25
N ILE A 80 2.92 0.59 -7.15
CA ILE A 80 1.91 1.13 -8.06
C ILE A 80 0.58 1.41 -7.33
N ARG A 81 0.36 0.79 -6.16
CA ARG A 81 -0.88 0.91 -5.36
C ARG A 81 -2.14 0.58 -6.17
N ARG A 82 -2.10 -0.52 -6.92
CA ARG A 82 -3.22 -1.02 -7.73
C ARG A 82 -3.49 -2.49 -7.43
N SER A 83 -4.70 -2.95 -7.77
CA SER A 83 -5.02 -4.36 -7.65
C SER A 83 -4.13 -5.21 -8.57
N PRO A 84 -3.56 -6.31 -8.08
CA PRO A 84 -2.73 -7.19 -8.89
C PRO A 84 -3.49 -7.77 -10.08
N GLU A 85 -4.78 -8.06 -9.92
CA GLU A 85 -5.63 -8.60 -10.98
C GLU A 85 -5.77 -7.67 -12.18
N HIS A 86 -5.89 -6.36 -11.94
CA HIS A 86 -6.00 -5.38 -13.01
C HIS A 86 -4.70 -5.29 -13.81
N LEU A 87 -3.56 -5.29 -13.12
CA LEU A 87 -2.25 -5.30 -13.77
C LEU A 87 -2.02 -6.60 -14.56
N LEU A 88 -2.43 -7.75 -14.01
CA LEU A 88 -2.32 -9.05 -14.68
C LEU A 88 -3.14 -9.10 -15.97
N LYS A 89 -4.40 -8.64 -15.94
CA LYS A 89 -5.26 -8.56 -17.13
C LYS A 89 -4.62 -7.69 -18.21
N PHE A 90 -4.05 -6.56 -17.81
CA PHE A 90 -3.34 -5.68 -18.74
C PHE A 90 -2.11 -6.36 -19.35
N LEU A 91 -1.25 -6.94 -18.52
CA LEU A 91 -0.03 -7.62 -18.99
C LEU A 91 -0.35 -8.81 -19.89
N SER A 92 -1.36 -9.62 -19.56
CA SER A 92 -1.75 -10.76 -20.39
C SER A 92 -2.22 -10.34 -21.78
N LYS A 93 -2.95 -9.23 -21.89
CA LYS A 93 -3.37 -8.65 -23.19
C LYS A 93 -2.18 -8.07 -23.98
N GLU A 94 -1.37 -7.23 -23.34
CA GLU A 94 -0.26 -6.53 -24.00
C GLU A 94 0.90 -7.45 -24.40
N LEU A 95 1.17 -8.49 -23.61
CA LEU A 95 2.23 -9.46 -23.87
C LEU A 95 1.73 -10.67 -24.67
N ALA A 96 0.42 -10.80 -24.90
CA ALA A 96 -0.23 -11.96 -25.51
C ALA A 96 0.28 -13.27 -24.90
N SER A 97 0.37 -13.34 -23.59
CA SER A 97 0.83 -14.50 -22.84
C SER A 97 -0.04 -14.72 -21.59
N GLN A 98 -0.16 -15.97 -21.19
CA GLN A 98 -0.79 -16.31 -19.92
C GLN A 98 0.11 -15.88 -18.77
N CYS A 99 -0.49 -15.21 -17.79
CA CYS A 99 0.17 -14.73 -16.59
C CYS A 99 -0.42 -15.44 -15.38
N GLU A 100 0.42 -16.11 -14.60
CA GLU A 100 0.02 -16.76 -13.35
C GLU A 100 0.80 -16.16 -12.18
N VAL A 101 0.10 -15.85 -11.09
CA VAL A 101 0.74 -15.40 -9.85
C VAL A 101 0.86 -16.57 -8.89
N LYS A 102 2.07 -16.81 -8.40
CA LYS A 102 2.37 -17.77 -7.34
C LYS A 102 3.05 -17.06 -6.18
N GLY A 103 2.25 -16.70 -5.17
CA GLY A 103 2.72 -15.87 -4.07
C GLY A 103 3.10 -14.48 -4.57
N GLU A 104 4.35 -14.05 -4.35
CA GLU A 104 4.86 -12.75 -4.81
C GLU A 104 5.50 -12.78 -6.21
N ARG A 105 5.52 -13.95 -6.84
CA ARG A 105 6.17 -14.15 -8.15
C ARG A 105 5.13 -14.19 -9.26
N LEU A 106 5.47 -13.57 -10.38
CA LEU A 106 4.70 -13.66 -11.61
C LEU A 106 5.39 -14.59 -12.61
N ILE A 107 4.64 -15.56 -13.12
CA ILE A 107 5.09 -16.53 -14.12
C ILE A 107 4.41 -16.22 -15.45
N LEU A 108 5.21 -15.98 -16.47
CA LEU A 108 4.77 -15.78 -17.85
C LEU A 108 5.04 -17.03 -18.67
N SER A 109 4.06 -17.47 -19.47
CA SER A 109 4.16 -18.68 -20.28
C SER A 109 5.09 -18.56 -21.48
N ARG A 110 5.63 -17.37 -21.73
CA ARG A 110 6.54 -17.08 -22.85
C ARG A 110 7.87 -16.57 -22.36
N LYS A 111 8.89 -16.75 -23.18
CA LYS A 111 10.22 -16.17 -22.96
C LYS A 111 10.20 -14.71 -23.42
N LEU A 112 10.25 -13.78 -22.48
CA LEU A 112 10.19 -12.34 -22.71
C LEU A 112 11.38 -11.65 -22.06
N ALA A 113 11.92 -10.63 -22.70
CA ALA A 113 12.98 -9.84 -22.11
C ALA A 113 12.40 -8.94 -20.99
N SER A 114 13.15 -8.77 -19.91
CA SER A 114 12.74 -7.90 -18.79
C SER A 114 12.50 -6.46 -19.26
N LYS A 115 13.18 -6.03 -20.31
CA LYS A 115 12.99 -4.70 -20.91
C LYS A 115 11.58 -4.54 -21.48
N ASP A 116 11.11 -5.52 -22.25
CA ASP A 116 9.77 -5.45 -22.86
C ASP A 116 8.68 -5.43 -21.78
N ILE A 117 8.89 -6.13 -20.67
CA ILE A 117 7.97 -6.14 -19.55
C ILE A 117 7.97 -4.77 -18.85
N ASN A 118 9.13 -4.17 -18.63
CA ASN A 118 9.24 -2.82 -18.05
C ASN A 118 8.54 -1.78 -18.91
N ASP A 119 8.74 -1.81 -20.21
CA ASP A 119 8.08 -0.88 -21.16
C ASP A 119 6.55 -0.99 -21.10
N LYS A 120 6.02 -2.20 -20.85
CA LYS A 120 4.58 -2.40 -20.68
C LYS A 120 4.07 -1.91 -19.32
N ILE A 121 4.86 -2.08 -18.26
CA ILE A 121 4.54 -1.55 -16.94
C ILE A 121 4.53 -0.02 -16.98
N GLU A 122 5.49 0.62 -17.62
CA GLU A 122 5.50 2.08 -17.81
C GLU A 122 4.26 2.57 -18.57
N LYS A 123 3.86 1.86 -19.63
CA LYS A 123 2.61 2.16 -20.34
C LYS A 123 1.38 2.02 -19.46
N TYR A 124 1.35 1.00 -18.60
CA TYR A 124 0.28 0.81 -17.62
C TYR A 124 0.22 1.98 -16.64
N VAL A 125 1.35 2.35 -16.08
CA VAL A 125 1.46 3.45 -15.12
C VAL A 125 0.98 4.77 -15.73
N ASN A 126 1.43 5.08 -16.94
CA ASN A 126 1.03 6.30 -17.65
C ASN A 126 -0.47 6.36 -17.98
N LYS A 127 -1.11 5.20 -18.23
CA LYS A 127 -2.54 5.14 -18.58
C LYS A 127 -3.49 5.05 -17.39
N PHE A 128 -3.08 4.34 -16.33
CA PHE A 128 -3.99 3.94 -15.24
C PHE A 128 -3.56 4.42 -13.86
N VAL A 129 -2.38 5.00 -13.71
CA VAL A 129 -1.85 5.46 -12.42
C VAL A 129 -1.60 6.96 -12.41
N LEU A 130 -0.92 7.50 -13.40
CA LEU A 130 -0.60 8.92 -13.44
C LEU A 130 -1.80 9.75 -13.91
N CYS A 131 -2.05 10.85 -13.20
CA CYS A 131 -3.03 11.83 -13.62
C CYS A 131 -2.53 12.59 -14.85
N PRO A 132 -3.30 12.71 -15.94
CA PRO A 132 -2.88 13.42 -17.13
C PRO A 132 -2.70 14.93 -16.93
N LYS A 133 -3.37 15.50 -15.89
CA LYS A 133 -3.33 16.94 -15.61
C LYS A 133 -2.20 17.34 -14.67
N CYS A 134 -1.98 16.62 -13.59
CA CYS A 134 -0.98 16.98 -12.56
C CYS A 134 0.19 16.00 -12.48
N ALA A 135 0.19 14.93 -13.28
CA ALA A 135 1.19 13.86 -13.30
C ALA A 135 1.47 13.19 -11.96
N LYS A 136 0.56 13.34 -10.96
CA LYS A 136 0.69 12.70 -9.66
C LYS A 136 0.10 11.28 -9.69
N PRO A 137 0.67 10.33 -8.91
CA PRO A 137 0.24 8.94 -8.87
C PRO A 137 -0.98 8.71 -7.94
N ASP A 138 -1.42 9.75 -7.21
CA ASP A 138 -2.51 9.67 -6.25
C ASP A 138 -3.86 9.64 -6.99
N THR A 139 -4.19 8.51 -7.56
CA THR A 139 -5.39 8.33 -8.36
C THR A 139 -6.11 7.05 -7.98
N GLU A 140 -7.43 7.02 -8.14
CA GLU A 140 -8.28 5.85 -7.92
C GLU A 140 -9.00 5.45 -9.21
N LEU A 141 -9.23 4.15 -9.38
CA LEU A 141 -10.05 3.61 -10.44
C LEU A 141 -11.45 3.33 -9.91
N SER A 142 -12.47 3.92 -10.51
CA SER A 142 -13.87 3.66 -10.22
C SER A 142 -14.58 3.11 -11.45
N GLU A 143 -15.46 2.13 -11.25
CA GLU A 143 -16.32 1.64 -12.31
C GLU A 143 -17.74 2.20 -12.13
N GLU A 144 -18.20 2.97 -13.09
CA GLU A 144 -19.54 3.54 -13.10
C GLU A 144 -20.23 3.25 -14.45
N GLY A 145 -21.37 2.60 -14.42
CA GLY A 145 -22.14 2.31 -15.64
C GLY A 145 -21.41 1.46 -16.68
N GLY A 146 -20.50 0.58 -16.26
CA GLY A 146 -19.73 -0.27 -17.17
C GLY A 146 -18.51 0.41 -17.81
N LYS A 147 -18.26 1.68 -17.46
CA LYS A 147 -17.06 2.44 -17.85
C LYS A 147 -16.13 2.58 -16.66
N THR A 148 -14.85 2.58 -16.92
CA THR A 148 -13.81 2.78 -15.91
C THR A 148 -13.34 4.23 -15.93
N PHE A 149 -13.31 4.87 -14.77
CA PHE A 149 -12.86 6.24 -14.59
C PHE A 149 -11.62 6.28 -13.70
N LEU A 150 -10.66 7.10 -14.09
CA LEU A 150 -9.52 7.48 -13.28
C LEU A 150 -9.84 8.80 -12.57
N ARG A 151 -9.91 8.78 -11.25
CA ARG A 151 -10.13 9.96 -10.43
C ARG A 151 -8.84 10.33 -9.70
N CYS A 152 -8.38 11.55 -9.88
CA CYS A 152 -7.22 12.06 -9.17
C CYS A 152 -7.64 12.65 -7.81
N LEU A 153 -6.99 12.19 -6.73
CA LEU A 153 -7.23 12.70 -5.38
C LEU A 153 -6.53 14.04 -5.13
N ALA A 154 -5.46 14.33 -5.89
CA ALA A 154 -4.68 15.56 -5.73
C ALA A 154 -5.30 16.78 -6.42
N CYS A 155 -5.85 16.62 -7.63
CA CYS A 155 -6.42 17.74 -8.41
C CYS A 155 -7.94 17.62 -8.68
N GLY A 156 -8.55 16.50 -8.29
CA GLY A 156 -9.99 16.24 -8.48
C GLY A 156 -10.40 15.88 -9.92
N GLU A 157 -9.47 15.81 -10.86
CA GLU A 157 -9.76 15.47 -12.25
C GLU A 157 -10.33 14.05 -12.37
N LYS A 158 -11.35 13.89 -13.20
CA LYS A 158 -11.99 12.60 -13.51
C LYS A 158 -11.90 12.35 -15.02
N GLN A 159 -11.26 11.28 -15.41
CA GLN A 159 -11.08 10.90 -16.82
C GLN A 159 -11.58 9.49 -17.07
N GLU A 160 -12.26 9.29 -18.19
CA GLU A 160 -12.63 7.94 -18.67
C GLU A 160 -11.39 7.23 -19.22
N VAL A 161 -11.15 6.00 -18.76
CA VAL A 161 -10.07 5.12 -19.23
C VAL A 161 -10.67 3.85 -19.80
N HIS A 162 -9.99 3.29 -20.79
CA HIS A 162 -10.47 2.06 -21.42
C HIS A 162 -10.47 0.90 -20.44
N LYS A 163 -11.57 0.16 -20.41
CA LYS A 163 -11.68 -1.07 -19.62
C LYS A 163 -10.75 -2.14 -20.18
N ILE A 164 -10.03 -2.83 -19.30
CA ILE A 164 -9.09 -3.92 -19.62
C ILE A 164 -9.81 -5.24 -19.76
#